data_af78bec0946e64501a0c77604e48b697
#
_entry.id   af78bec0946e64501a0c77604e48b697
#
_cell.length_a   1.000
_cell.length_b   1.000
_cell.length_c   1.000
_cell.angle_alpha   90.00
_cell.angle_beta   90.00
_cell.angle_gamma   90.00
#
_symmetry.space_group_name_H-M   'P 1'
#
loop_
_entity.id
_entity.type
_entity.pdbx_description
1 polymer ?
#
loop_
_entity_poly.entity_id
_entity_poly.type
_entity_poly.pdbx_seq_one_letter_code
_entity_poly.pdbx_strand_id
1 'polypeptide(L)'
;MKEMVDQNVLTLTEKHLVTKQISLMIGYSKDCIKPSCGSCKITNCTNSYSILLEEFKQLYIRIVNPNYPIRQIAISFQDVKDEYYYENYDLFTDVEKVEREKKLQETLVQIKHRYGKNAILKGMNALDFATAKKRNTLIGGHNAY
;
A
#
# COMPACT_ATOMS: atom_id res chain seq x y z
N MET A 1 -4.03 6.96 -2.22
CA MET A 1 -3.38 6.19 -1.14
C MET A 1 -3.80 4.71 -1.14
N LYS A 2 -5.07 4.34 -0.99
CA LYS A 2 -5.52 2.92 -0.91
C LYS A 2 -4.99 2.03 -2.04
N GLU A 3 -5.06 2.49 -3.29
CA GLU A 3 -4.54 1.76 -4.46
C GLU A 3 -3.02 1.56 -4.42
N MET A 4 -2.28 2.53 -3.86
CA MET A 4 -0.82 2.43 -3.74
C MET A 4 -0.44 1.41 -2.67
N VAL A 5 -1.17 1.40 -1.53
CA VAL A 5 -0.98 0.38 -0.48
C VAL A 5 -1.27 -1.00 -1.04
N ASP A 6 -2.37 -1.18 -1.77
CA ASP A 6 -2.73 -2.45 -2.41
C ASP A 6 -1.62 -2.96 -3.34
N GLN A 7 -1.14 -2.11 -4.23
CA GLN A 7 -0.09 -2.48 -5.18
C GLN A 7 1.22 -2.86 -4.49
N ASN A 8 1.63 -2.10 -3.48
CA ASN A 8 2.88 -2.36 -2.75
C ASN A 8 2.77 -3.60 -1.84
N VAL A 9 1.59 -3.85 -1.26
CA VAL A 9 1.32 -5.08 -0.50
C VAL A 9 1.44 -6.31 -1.40
N LEU A 10 0.87 -6.28 -2.60
CA LEU A 10 1.02 -7.39 -3.54
C LEU A 10 2.50 -7.61 -3.93
N THR A 11 3.30 -6.54 -4.02
CA THR A 11 4.76 -6.67 -4.25
C THR A 11 5.48 -7.30 -3.05
N LEU A 12 5.09 -6.96 -1.81
CA LEU A 12 5.63 -7.63 -0.62
C LEU A 12 5.26 -9.12 -0.62
N THR A 13 3.98 -9.44 -0.90
CA THR A 13 3.50 -10.83 -0.98
C THR A 13 4.25 -11.63 -2.04
N GLU A 14 4.43 -11.09 -3.24
CA GLU A 14 5.16 -11.73 -4.34
C GLU A 14 6.60 -12.06 -3.96
N LYS A 15 7.24 -11.20 -3.18
CA LYS A 15 8.63 -11.35 -2.74
C LYS A 15 8.78 -12.05 -1.39
N HIS A 16 7.70 -12.51 -0.78
CA HIS A 16 7.68 -13.10 0.56
C HIS A 16 8.33 -12.20 1.62
N LEU A 17 7.98 -10.92 1.60
CA LEU A 17 8.50 -9.92 2.51
C LEU A 17 7.40 -9.36 3.41
N VAL A 18 7.79 -8.94 4.61
CA VAL A 18 6.97 -8.19 5.57
C VAL A 18 7.64 -6.88 5.93
N THR A 19 6.88 -5.89 6.35
CA THR A 19 7.40 -4.59 6.78
C THR A 19 7.08 -4.32 8.24
N LYS A 20 7.95 -3.58 8.92
CA LYS A 20 7.76 -3.12 10.30
C LYS A 20 7.64 -1.60 10.41
N GLN A 21 7.85 -0.87 9.34
CA GLN A 21 7.75 0.58 9.35
C GLN A 21 7.16 1.08 8.03
N ILE A 22 6.28 2.05 8.13
CA ILE A 22 5.70 2.76 7.00
C ILE A 22 6.08 4.24 7.03
N SER A 23 6.14 4.86 5.87
CA SER A 23 6.23 6.32 5.77
C SER A 23 5.30 6.88 4.70
N LEU A 24 4.85 8.10 4.94
CA LEU A 24 3.90 8.83 4.12
C LEU A 24 4.39 10.26 3.92
N MET A 25 4.33 10.72 2.67
CA MET A 25 4.57 12.10 2.30
C MET A 25 3.35 12.65 1.57
N ILE A 26 2.92 13.85 1.94
CA ILE A 26 1.81 14.57 1.33
C ILE A 26 2.34 15.91 0.81
N GLY A 27 2.32 16.07 -0.51
CA GLY A 27 2.63 17.31 -1.20
C GLY A 27 1.37 18.12 -1.54
N TYR A 28 1.43 19.43 -1.41
CA TYR A 28 0.30 20.34 -1.60
C TYR A 28 0.45 21.16 -2.89
N SER A 29 -0.67 21.73 -3.36
CA SER A 29 -0.73 22.43 -4.66
C SER A 29 0.00 23.77 -4.66
N LYS A 30 0.34 24.34 -3.51
CA LYS A 30 1.08 25.62 -3.41
C LYS A 30 2.56 25.33 -3.16
N ASP A 31 3.41 25.83 -4.04
CA ASP A 31 4.86 25.57 -4.04
C ASP A 31 5.59 26.13 -2.79
N CYS A 32 4.99 27.11 -2.10
CA CYS A 32 5.54 27.67 -0.87
C CYS A 32 5.26 26.86 0.39
N ILE A 33 4.49 25.78 0.28
CA ILE A 33 4.10 24.94 1.43
C ILE A 33 4.97 23.69 1.44
N LYS A 34 5.67 23.48 2.55
CA LYS A 34 6.47 22.27 2.75
C LYS A 34 5.57 21.02 2.79
N PRO A 35 5.98 19.94 2.13
CA PRO A 35 5.28 18.67 2.25
C PRO A 35 5.18 18.20 3.70
N SER A 36 4.04 17.61 4.05
CA SER A 36 3.90 16.89 5.32
C SER A 36 4.50 15.49 5.19
N CYS A 37 5.41 15.15 6.09
CA CYS A 37 6.05 13.84 6.12
C CYS A 37 5.87 13.20 7.48
N GLY A 38 5.70 11.89 7.49
CA GLY A 38 5.64 11.12 8.73
C GLY A 38 5.98 9.66 8.51
N SER A 39 6.39 9.01 9.59
CA SER A 39 6.61 7.57 9.65
C SER A 39 6.00 6.97 10.89
N CYS A 40 5.69 5.68 10.84
CA CYS A 40 5.15 4.93 11.96
C CYS A 40 5.77 3.53 11.96
N LYS A 41 6.20 3.07 13.14
CA LYS A 41 6.55 1.67 13.36
C LYS A 41 5.30 0.89 13.66
N ILE A 42 5.18 -0.29 13.07
CA ILE A 42 4.07 -1.21 13.26
C ILE A 42 4.47 -2.20 14.37
N THR A 43 3.52 -2.59 15.20
CA THR A 43 3.77 -3.48 16.34
C THR A 43 4.40 -4.79 15.89
N ASN A 44 3.82 -5.43 14.87
CA ASN A 44 4.29 -6.70 14.30
C ASN A 44 4.66 -6.54 12.84
N CYS A 45 5.67 -7.29 12.38
CA CYS A 45 5.98 -7.34 10.95
C CYS A 45 4.80 -7.96 10.19
N THR A 46 4.36 -7.32 9.12
CA THR A 46 3.21 -7.79 8.35
C THR A 46 3.27 -7.38 6.87
N ASN A 47 2.57 -8.11 6.01
CA ASN A 47 2.21 -7.73 4.65
C ASN A 47 0.68 -7.76 4.43
N SER A 48 -0.10 -7.78 5.51
CA SER A 48 -1.56 -7.71 5.46
C SER A 48 -2.02 -6.34 4.96
N TYR A 49 -2.80 -6.33 3.90
CA TYR A 49 -3.37 -5.10 3.34
C TYR A 49 -4.26 -4.35 4.34
N SER A 50 -5.09 -5.07 5.08
CA SER A 50 -6.03 -4.47 6.03
C SER A 50 -5.30 -3.77 7.18
N ILE A 51 -4.28 -4.41 7.74
CA ILE A 51 -3.47 -3.84 8.82
C ILE A 51 -2.69 -2.62 8.32
N LEU A 52 -1.96 -2.77 7.22
CA LEU A 52 -1.14 -1.69 6.65
C LEU A 52 -1.99 -0.49 6.21
N LEU A 53 -3.16 -0.74 5.62
CA LEU A 53 -4.07 0.34 5.24
C LEU A 53 -4.56 1.14 6.45
N GLU A 54 -4.88 0.47 7.55
CA GLU A 54 -5.32 1.17 8.77
C GLU A 54 -4.20 2.01 9.37
N GLU A 55 -2.98 1.49 9.43
CA GLU A 55 -1.80 2.26 9.87
C GLU A 55 -1.54 3.49 8.98
N PHE A 56 -1.68 3.35 7.65
CA PHE A 56 -1.58 4.50 6.74
C PHE A 56 -2.70 5.52 6.93
N LYS A 57 -3.93 5.11 7.25
CA LYS A 57 -5.02 6.03 7.56
C LYS A 57 -4.74 6.83 8.82
N GLN A 58 -4.28 6.18 9.89
CA GLN A 58 -3.92 6.85 11.14
C GLN A 58 -2.76 7.83 10.92
N LEU A 59 -1.74 7.42 10.18
CA LEU A 59 -0.62 8.28 9.83
C LEU A 59 -1.08 9.48 8.98
N TYR A 60 -1.97 9.26 8.01
CA TYR A 60 -2.53 10.32 7.18
C TYR A 60 -3.28 11.36 8.02
N ILE A 61 -4.18 10.93 8.91
CA ILE A 61 -4.94 11.83 9.78
C ILE A 61 -4.00 12.68 10.65
N ARG A 62 -2.89 12.10 11.11
CA ARG A 62 -1.92 12.75 11.97
C ARG A 62 -1.10 13.84 11.27
N ILE A 63 -0.77 13.65 9.99
CA ILE A 63 0.17 14.54 9.27
C ILE A 63 -0.49 15.44 8.24
N VAL A 64 -1.71 15.14 7.78
CA VAL A 64 -2.37 15.93 6.74
C VAL A 64 -2.68 17.35 7.21
N ASN A 65 -2.43 18.32 6.34
CA ASN A 65 -2.92 19.68 6.54
C ASN A 65 -4.20 19.88 5.71
N PRO A 66 -5.38 19.92 6.35
CA PRO A 66 -6.66 19.97 5.64
C PRO A 66 -6.93 21.31 4.93
N ASN A 67 -6.15 22.36 5.24
CA ASN A 67 -6.34 23.69 4.67
C ASN A 67 -5.82 23.82 3.24
N TYR A 68 -5.12 22.81 2.73
CA TYR A 68 -4.49 22.88 1.41
C TYR A 68 -4.85 21.68 0.54
N PRO A 69 -5.14 21.92 -0.75
CA PRO A 69 -5.37 20.83 -1.70
C PRO A 69 -4.16 19.95 -1.86
N ILE A 70 -4.35 18.64 -1.79
CA ILE A 70 -3.30 17.66 -1.97
C ILE A 70 -3.00 17.51 -3.47
N ARG A 71 -1.73 17.63 -3.84
CA ARG A 71 -1.23 17.42 -5.20
C ARG A 71 -0.56 16.06 -5.37
N GLN A 72 0.16 15.60 -4.35
CA GLN A 72 0.97 14.40 -4.41
C GLN A 72 0.88 13.59 -3.12
N ILE A 73 0.87 12.28 -3.26
CA ILE A 73 1.02 11.35 -2.15
C ILE A 73 2.11 10.36 -2.53
N ALA A 74 3.08 10.14 -1.61
CA ALA A 74 4.05 9.07 -1.73
C ALA A 74 4.02 8.21 -0.48
N ILE A 75 4.11 6.90 -0.66
CA ILE A 75 4.19 5.93 0.43
C ILE A 75 5.44 5.09 0.29
N SER A 76 6.00 4.64 1.40
CA SER A 76 7.04 3.62 1.39
C SER A 76 6.93 2.67 2.57
N PHE A 77 7.35 1.45 2.33
CA PHE A 77 7.57 0.42 3.34
C PHE A 77 9.04 0.39 3.70
N GLN A 78 9.32 0.41 4.98
CA GLN A 78 10.68 0.44 5.53
C GLN A 78 10.86 -0.71 6.52
N ASP A 79 12.10 -0.98 6.90
CA ASP A 79 12.44 -2.12 7.77
C ASP A 79 11.81 -3.42 7.25
N VAL A 80 12.01 -3.67 5.96
CA VAL A 80 11.47 -4.82 5.24
C VAL A 80 12.32 -6.05 5.54
N LYS A 81 11.66 -7.16 5.85
CA LYS A 81 12.27 -8.41 6.30
C LYS A 81 11.67 -9.61 5.60
N ASP A 82 12.33 -10.74 5.68
CA ASP A 82 11.84 -12.01 5.19
C ASP A 82 10.62 -12.48 6.00
N GLU A 83 9.54 -12.83 5.31
CA GLU A 83 8.27 -13.24 5.90
C GLU A 83 8.42 -14.48 6.79
N TYR A 84 9.19 -15.46 6.33
CA TYR A 84 9.37 -16.74 7.03
C TYR A 84 9.92 -16.57 8.45
N TYR A 85 10.83 -15.60 8.66
CA TYR A 85 11.50 -15.40 9.95
C TYR A 85 10.82 -14.36 10.84
N TYR A 86 10.06 -13.45 10.29
CA TYR A 86 9.64 -12.22 10.99
C TYR A 86 8.13 -11.99 11.03
N GLU A 87 7.31 -12.81 10.39
CA GLU A 87 5.87 -12.72 10.51
C GLU A 87 5.44 -13.22 11.89
N ASN A 88 4.86 -12.33 12.69
CA ASN A 88 4.36 -12.64 14.01
C ASN A 88 2.95 -12.10 14.20
N TYR A 89 2.12 -12.84 14.92
CA TYR A 89 0.79 -12.43 15.32
C TYR A 89 0.77 -12.16 16.83
N ASP A 90 0.07 -11.12 17.25
CA ASP A 90 -0.19 -10.89 18.67
C ASP A 90 -1.45 -11.65 19.12
N LEU A 91 -1.67 -11.69 20.45
CA LEU A 91 -2.81 -12.41 21.04
C LEU A 91 -4.18 -11.86 20.63
N PHE A 92 -4.24 -10.65 20.10
CA PHE A 92 -5.48 -9.97 19.68
C PHE A 92 -5.70 -10.02 18.17
N THR A 93 -4.75 -10.58 17.43
CA THR A 93 -4.86 -10.71 15.97
C THR A 93 -5.80 -11.86 15.63
N ASP A 94 -6.79 -11.60 14.79
CA ASP A 94 -7.64 -12.63 14.19
C ASP A 94 -6.82 -13.36 13.10
N VAL A 95 -6.16 -14.43 13.52
CA VAL A 95 -5.24 -15.22 12.68
C VAL A 95 -5.96 -15.80 11.46
N GLU A 96 -7.18 -16.31 11.63
CA GLU A 96 -7.95 -16.86 10.51
C GLU A 96 -8.24 -15.82 9.42
N LYS A 97 -8.57 -14.61 9.85
CA LYS A 97 -8.81 -13.49 8.93
C LYS A 97 -7.54 -13.10 8.18
N VAL A 98 -6.42 -13.01 8.88
CA VAL A 98 -5.12 -12.65 8.28
C VAL A 98 -4.65 -13.75 7.31
N GLU A 99 -4.77 -15.02 7.67
CA GLU A 99 -4.43 -16.14 6.78
C GLU A 99 -5.32 -16.19 5.53
N ARG A 100 -6.61 -15.91 5.67
CA ARG A 100 -7.54 -15.83 4.54
C ARG A 100 -7.16 -14.67 3.60
N GLU A 101 -6.83 -13.50 4.17
CA GLU A 101 -6.36 -12.35 3.40
C GLU A 101 -5.05 -12.67 2.67
N LYS A 102 -4.11 -13.34 3.33
CA LYS A 102 -2.84 -13.75 2.73
C LYS A 102 -3.04 -14.68 1.54
N LYS A 103 -3.85 -15.72 1.68
CA LYS A 103 -4.20 -16.62 0.57
C LYS A 103 -4.84 -15.86 -0.60
N LEU A 104 -5.70 -14.90 -0.31
CA LEU A 104 -6.30 -14.04 -1.33
C LEU A 104 -5.23 -13.19 -2.04
N GLN A 105 -4.32 -12.57 -1.31
CA GLN A 105 -3.23 -11.78 -1.87
C GLN A 105 -2.32 -12.62 -2.76
N GLU A 106 -1.93 -13.82 -2.33
CA GLU A 106 -1.15 -14.77 -3.13
C GLU A 106 -1.86 -15.16 -4.43
N THR A 107 -3.16 -15.44 -4.36
CA THR A 107 -3.98 -15.75 -5.53
C THR A 107 -4.05 -14.57 -6.50
N LEU A 108 -4.21 -13.35 -5.97
CA LEU A 108 -4.21 -12.13 -6.80
C LEU A 108 -2.87 -11.92 -7.50
N VAL A 109 -1.75 -12.18 -6.83
CA VAL A 109 -0.41 -12.12 -7.42
C VAL A 109 -0.31 -13.12 -8.58
N GLN A 110 -0.71 -14.37 -8.38
CA GLN A 110 -0.68 -15.40 -9.43
C GLN A 110 -1.53 -15.03 -10.65
N ILE A 111 -2.75 -14.53 -10.43
CA ILE A 111 -3.64 -14.10 -11.52
C ILE A 111 -3.02 -12.94 -12.29
N LYS A 112 -2.52 -11.93 -11.59
CA LYS A 112 -1.89 -10.75 -12.22
C LYS A 112 -0.62 -11.11 -12.98
N HIS A 113 0.16 -12.06 -12.48
CA HIS A 113 1.36 -12.56 -13.15
C HIS A 113 1.02 -13.28 -14.46
N ARG A 114 -0.03 -14.10 -14.44
CA ARG A 114 -0.43 -14.91 -15.59
C ARG A 114 -1.20 -14.12 -16.67
N TYR A 115 -2.07 -13.20 -16.25
CA TYR A 115 -3.03 -12.54 -17.13
C TYR A 115 -2.84 -11.02 -17.21
N GLY A 116 -1.83 -10.46 -16.52
CA GLY A 116 -1.51 -9.04 -16.52
C GLY A 116 -2.08 -8.26 -15.32
N LYS A 117 -1.49 -7.09 -15.08
CA LYS A 117 -1.76 -6.26 -13.90
C LYS A 117 -3.22 -5.80 -13.77
N ASN A 118 -3.93 -5.68 -14.88
CA ASN A 118 -5.32 -5.24 -14.94
C ASN A 118 -6.33 -6.39 -15.05
N ALA A 119 -5.88 -7.67 -15.01
CA ALA A 119 -6.75 -8.83 -15.15
C ALA A 119 -7.80 -8.94 -14.05
N ILE A 120 -7.42 -8.52 -12.84
CA ILE A 120 -8.32 -8.45 -11.68
C ILE A 120 -8.06 -7.17 -10.89
N LEU A 121 -9.11 -6.44 -10.56
CA LEU A 121 -9.05 -5.17 -9.84
C LEU A 121 -10.05 -5.17 -8.69
N LYS A 122 -9.72 -4.46 -7.61
CA LYS A 122 -10.68 -4.21 -6.51
C LYS A 122 -11.72 -3.16 -6.95
N GLY A 123 -12.91 -3.19 -6.38
CA GLY A 123 -13.98 -2.23 -6.70
C GLY A 123 -13.57 -0.76 -6.56
N MET A 124 -12.65 -0.45 -5.65
CA MET A 124 -12.08 0.91 -5.52
C MET A 124 -11.35 1.40 -6.78
N ASN A 125 -10.85 0.49 -7.62
CA ASN A 125 -10.15 0.83 -8.86
C ASN A 125 -11.10 1.19 -10.01
N ALA A 126 -12.41 1.00 -9.82
CA ALA A 126 -13.46 1.37 -10.77
C ALA A 126 -14.10 2.73 -10.48
N LEU A 127 -13.69 3.42 -9.41
CA LEU A 127 -14.16 4.76 -9.09
C LEU A 127 -13.63 5.79 -10.09
N ASP A 128 -14.38 6.87 -10.32
CA ASP A 128 -14.08 7.91 -11.32
C ASP A 128 -12.68 8.54 -11.16
N PHE A 129 -12.19 8.66 -9.93
CA PHE A 129 -10.87 9.22 -9.62
C PHE A 129 -9.78 8.16 -9.39
N ALA A 130 -10.08 6.89 -9.67
CA ALA A 130 -9.11 5.81 -9.53
C ALA A 130 -8.02 5.90 -10.60
N THR A 131 -6.78 5.67 -10.22
CA THR A 131 -5.62 5.83 -11.11
C THR A 131 -4.86 4.52 -11.37
N ALA A 132 -5.14 3.44 -10.62
CA ALA A 132 -4.40 2.20 -10.70
C ALA A 132 -4.42 1.58 -12.10
N LYS A 133 -5.59 1.51 -12.74
CA LYS A 133 -5.74 0.95 -14.08
C LYS A 133 -4.85 1.67 -15.10
N LYS A 134 -4.83 3.01 -15.06
CA LYS A 134 -3.97 3.83 -15.92
C LYS A 134 -2.50 3.65 -15.58
N ARG A 135 -2.13 3.70 -14.30
CA ARG A 135 -0.74 3.52 -13.85
C ARG A 135 -0.17 2.16 -14.26
N ASN A 136 -0.98 1.11 -14.26
CA ASN A 136 -0.57 -0.23 -14.67
C ASN A 136 -0.19 -0.34 -16.16
N THR A 137 -0.61 0.62 -17.00
CA THR A 137 -0.26 0.70 -18.43
C THR A 137 0.97 1.56 -18.70
N LEU A 138 1.49 2.26 -17.69
CA LEU A 138 2.68 3.10 -17.84
C LEU A 138 3.95 2.27 -17.70
N ILE A 139 4.97 2.60 -18.50
CA ILE A 139 6.33 2.06 -18.40
C ILE A 139 7.23 3.17 -17.85
N GLY A 140 7.81 2.95 -16.65
CA GLY A 140 8.68 3.95 -16.02
C GLY A 140 7.99 5.29 -15.72
N GLY A 141 6.65 5.29 -15.57
CA GLY A 141 5.86 6.51 -15.35
C GLY A 141 5.44 7.25 -16.62
N HIS A 142 5.80 6.75 -17.80
CA HIS A 142 5.46 7.33 -19.09
C HIS A 142 4.52 6.42 -19.88
N ASN A 143 3.70 7.01 -20.78
CA ASN A 143 2.89 6.22 -21.71
C ASN A 143 3.82 5.41 -22.62
N ALA A 144 3.55 4.12 -22.76
CA ALA A 144 4.14 3.33 -23.84
C ALA A 144 3.56 3.84 -25.17
N TYR A 145 4.43 4.18 -26.10
CA TYR A 145 4.06 4.54 -27.46
C TYR A 145 3.59 3.33 -28.25
#